data_59913a2fd2a94f501497829ccedfbeae
#
_entry.id   59913a2fd2a94f501497829ccedfbeae
#
_cell.length_a   1.000
_cell.length_b   1.000
_cell.length_c   1.000
_cell.angle_alpha   90.00
_cell.angle_beta   90.00
_cell.angle_gamma   90.00
#
_symmetry.space_group_name_H-M   'P 1'
#
loop_
_entity.id
_entity.type
_entity.pdbx_description
1 polymer ?
#
loop_
_entity_poly.entity_id
_entity_poly.type
_entity_poly.pdbx_seq_one_letter_code
_entity_poly.pdbx_strand_id
1 'polypeptide(L)'
;MAKHLAKKAACLIGSAAVALSMTLGAFPVYADSAASAPELGPVTSKDVVYQIITDRFYDGDTSNNVPAGFDATLYDGTGQDLKLYQGGDWAGIIEKIPYLKGMGVTAVWISAPYENRDTEIIDYQSDGSLNRWTSFHGYHVRNYFATNKHFGTLNEFKELRDALHANG
;
A
#
# COMPACT_ATOMS: atom_id res chain seq x y z
N MET A 1 -32.64 -64.50 -57.08
CA MET A 1 -33.18 -64.85 -55.74
C MET A 1 -32.74 -63.84 -54.75
N ALA A 2 -33.63 -63.48 -53.83
CA ALA A 2 -33.49 -62.60 -52.65
C ALA A 2 -33.37 -61.10 -52.93
N LYS A 3 -34.51 -60.47 -52.68
CA LYS A 3 -34.74 -59.05 -52.65
C LYS A 3 -34.21 -58.46 -51.33
N HIS A 4 -33.35 -57.47 -51.41
CA HIS A 4 -33.04 -56.67 -50.23
C HIS A 4 -33.81 -55.36 -50.26
N LEU A 5 -34.66 -55.22 -49.30
CA LEU A 5 -35.43 -54.03 -48.99
C LEU A 5 -34.51 -52.99 -48.33
N ALA A 6 -34.25 -51.89 -48.99
CA ALA A 6 -33.55 -50.76 -48.40
C ALA A 6 -34.55 -49.90 -47.57
N LYS A 7 -34.43 -49.93 -46.28
CA LYS A 7 -35.13 -48.98 -45.39
C LYS A 7 -34.38 -47.65 -45.40
N LYS A 8 -35.02 -46.59 -45.89
CA LYS A 8 -34.57 -45.21 -45.77
C LYS A 8 -34.84 -44.76 -44.35
N ALA A 9 -33.76 -44.57 -43.57
CA ALA A 9 -33.84 -43.86 -42.31
C ALA A 9 -33.71 -42.35 -42.59
N ALA A 10 -34.76 -41.60 -42.33
CA ALA A 10 -34.74 -40.14 -42.35
C ALA A 10 -34.06 -39.64 -41.06
N CYS A 11 -32.91 -39.04 -41.24
CA CYS A 11 -32.20 -38.38 -40.15
C CYS A 11 -32.77 -36.98 -40.01
N LEU A 12 -33.58 -36.79 -38.99
CA LEU A 12 -34.06 -35.48 -38.56
C LEU A 12 -32.86 -34.77 -37.82
N ILE A 13 -32.23 -33.83 -38.48
CA ILE A 13 -31.27 -32.95 -37.85
C ILE A 13 -32.07 -31.89 -37.09
N GLY A 14 -32.25 -32.12 -35.81
CA GLY A 14 -32.73 -31.11 -34.89
C GLY A 14 -31.65 -30.06 -34.62
N SER A 15 -31.81 -28.87 -35.18
CA SER A 15 -30.97 -27.74 -34.87
C SER A 15 -31.33 -27.27 -33.45
N ALA A 16 -30.54 -27.71 -32.46
CA ALA A 16 -30.60 -27.13 -31.13
C ALA A 16 -29.84 -25.80 -31.19
N ALA A 17 -30.62 -24.70 -31.28
CA ALA A 17 -30.07 -23.37 -31.04
C ALA A 17 -29.70 -23.25 -29.55
N VAL A 18 -28.44 -23.40 -29.23
CA VAL A 18 -27.92 -23.04 -27.91
C VAL A 18 -27.87 -21.52 -27.83
N ALA A 19 -28.90 -20.94 -27.25
CA ALA A 19 -28.89 -19.54 -26.85
C ALA A 19 -27.88 -19.40 -25.68
N LEU A 20 -26.66 -19.01 -26.02
CA LEU A 20 -25.67 -18.59 -25.01
C LEU A 20 -26.13 -17.25 -24.45
N SER A 21 -26.92 -17.28 -23.40
CA SER A 21 -27.22 -16.10 -22.61
C SER A 21 -25.93 -15.67 -21.88
N MET A 22 -25.18 -14.73 -22.50
CA MET A 22 -24.19 -13.97 -21.77
C MET A 22 -24.92 -13.12 -20.72
N THR A 23 -25.01 -13.65 -19.52
CA THR A 23 -25.24 -12.80 -18.36
C THR A 23 -24.02 -11.92 -18.26
N LEU A 24 -24.12 -10.67 -18.74
CA LEU A 24 -23.21 -9.62 -18.30
C LEU A 24 -23.34 -9.60 -16.77
N GLY A 25 -22.40 -10.26 -16.10
CA GLY A 25 -22.22 -10.09 -14.67
C GLY A 25 -22.01 -8.60 -14.46
N ALA A 26 -22.99 -7.93 -13.90
CA ALA A 26 -22.79 -6.61 -13.35
C ALA A 26 -21.70 -6.79 -12.31
N PHE A 27 -20.47 -6.40 -12.67
CA PHE A 27 -19.45 -6.17 -11.66
C PHE A 27 -20.07 -5.19 -10.68
N PRO A 28 -20.07 -5.49 -9.36
CA PRO A 28 -20.48 -4.48 -8.43
C PRO A 28 -19.53 -3.29 -8.69
N VAL A 29 -20.07 -2.25 -9.30
CA VAL A 29 -19.47 -0.92 -9.17
C VAL A 29 -19.54 -0.71 -7.67
N TYR A 30 -18.43 -0.90 -6.99
CA TYR A 30 -18.27 -0.35 -5.65
C TYR A 30 -18.46 1.15 -5.85
N ALA A 31 -19.69 1.59 -5.72
CA ALA A 31 -19.96 2.98 -5.49
C ALA A 31 -19.16 3.30 -4.24
N ASP A 32 -18.10 4.08 -4.44
CA ASP A 32 -17.35 4.70 -3.36
C ASP A 32 -18.33 5.64 -2.64
N SER A 33 -19.16 5.05 -1.79
CA SER A 33 -20.03 5.76 -0.86
C SER A 33 -19.28 6.05 0.43
N ALA A 34 -17.96 6.20 0.34
CA ALA A 34 -17.25 6.93 1.34
C ALA A 34 -17.87 8.34 1.32
N ALA A 35 -18.64 8.65 2.36
CA ALA A 35 -18.97 10.03 2.63
C ALA A 35 -17.64 10.77 2.51
N SER A 36 -17.52 11.65 1.52
CA SER A 36 -16.27 12.36 1.25
C SER A 36 -15.86 13.00 2.57
N ALA A 37 -14.69 12.61 3.07
CA ALA A 37 -14.11 13.29 4.22
C ALA A 37 -14.22 14.79 3.96
N PRO A 38 -14.52 15.61 4.97
CA PRO A 38 -14.71 17.03 4.78
C PRO A 38 -13.53 17.58 3.99
N GLU A 39 -13.81 18.35 2.94
CA GLU A 39 -12.77 18.98 2.15
C GLU A 39 -12.00 19.93 3.08
N LEU A 40 -10.83 19.50 3.51
CA LEU A 40 -9.96 20.29 4.35
C LEU A 40 -9.35 21.39 3.49
N GLY A 41 -9.38 22.61 3.99
CA GLY A 41 -8.75 23.74 3.32
C GLY A 41 -7.22 23.60 3.25
N PRO A 42 -6.55 24.49 2.53
CA PRO A 42 -5.09 24.49 2.45
C PRO A 42 -4.49 24.77 3.84
N VAL A 43 -3.30 24.20 4.11
CA VAL A 43 -2.52 24.50 5.30
C VAL A 43 -2.19 25.99 5.35
N THR A 44 -2.43 26.62 6.48
CA THR A 44 -2.29 28.07 6.72
C THR A 44 -1.30 28.36 7.86
N SER A 45 -1.04 29.64 8.10
CA SER A 45 -0.22 30.06 9.26
C SER A 45 -0.86 29.80 10.64
N LYS A 46 -2.11 29.34 10.67
CA LYS A 46 -2.82 28.97 11.91
C LYS A 46 -2.69 27.50 12.25
N ASP A 47 -2.16 26.71 11.32
CA ASP A 47 -2.05 25.27 11.48
C ASP A 47 -0.81 24.89 12.28
N VAL A 48 -0.95 23.84 13.09
CA VAL A 48 0.14 23.20 13.80
C VAL A 48 0.57 21.99 12.98
N VAL A 49 1.69 22.13 12.25
CA VAL A 49 2.23 21.06 11.40
C VAL A 49 3.16 20.18 12.22
N TYR A 50 2.89 18.88 12.25
CA TYR A 50 3.77 17.89 12.85
C TYR A 50 4.45 17.05 11.76
N GLN A 51 5.78 17.15 11.68
CA GLN A 51 6.55 16.36 10.73
C GLN A 51 6.87 14.99 11.32
N ILE A 52 6.53 13.92 10.58
CA ILE A 52 6.74 12.52 10.94
C ILE A 52 7.76 11.91 9.98
N ILE A 53 8.86 11.40 10.51
CA ILE A 53 9.65 10.39 9.81
C ILE A 53 8.97 9.05 10.06
N THR A 54 8.23 8.56 9.08
CA THR A 54 7.29 7.42 9.21
C THR A 54 7.94 6.22 9.90
N ASP A 55 9.09 5.78 9.41
CA ASP A 55 9.86 4.66 9.96
C ASP A 55 10.20 4.79 11.46
N ARG A 56 10.23 6.02 11.99
CA ARG A 56 10.67 6.34 13.35
C ARG A 56 9.53 6.61 14.31
N PHE A 57 8.31 6.62 13.84
CA PHE A 57 7.20 7.14 14.63
C PHE A 57 6.54 6.05 15.50
N TYR A 58 5.97 5.05 14.87
CA TYR A 58 5.36 3.92 15.56
C TYR A 58 5.14 2.74 14.60
N ASP A 59 5.50 1.54 15.02
CA ASP A 59 5.28 0.28 14.31
C ASP A 59 3.87 -0.24 14.65
N GLY A 60 2.96 -0.16 13.71
CA GLY A 60 1.58 -0.61 13.85
C GLY A 60 1.31 -1.95 13.18
N ASP A 61 2.12 -2.32 12.18
CA ASP A 61 2.04 -3.59 11.46
C ASP A 61 3.41 -4.22 11.30
N THR A 62 3.79 -5.09 12.22
CA THR A 62 5.08 -5.78 12.19
C THR A 62 5.28 -6.68 10.96
N SER A 63 4.24 -6.96 10.18
CA SER A 63 4.33 -7.82 8.99
C SER A 63 5.02 -7.14 7.81
N ASN A 64 5.06 -5.79 7.78
CA ASN A 64 5.69 -5.00 6.74
C ASN A 64 7.14 -4.59 7.05
N ASN A 65 7.66 -4.90 8.24
CA ASN A 65 9.00 -4.51 8.69
C ASN A 65 10.11 -5.09 7.82
N VAL A 66 9.92 -6.32 7.33
CA VAL A 66 10.86 -7.02 6.44
C VAL A 66 10.11 -7.50 5.21
N PRO A 67 9.83 -6.60 4.23
CA PRO A 67 9.09 -6.96 3.03
C PRO A 67 9.80 -8.05 2.23
N ALA A 68 9.04 -8.79 1.41
CA ALA A 68 9.61 -9.84 0.57
C ALA A 68 10.72 -9.30 -0.34
N GLY A 69 11.89 -9.94 -0.29
CA GLY A 69 13.09 -9.56 -1.04
C GLY A 69 13.97 -8.50 -0.38
N PHE A 70 13.59 -7.99 0.78
CA PHE A 70 14.41 -7.08 1.57
C PHE A 70 15.45 -7.85 2.39
N ASP A 71 16.65 -7.30 2.53
CA ASP A 71 17.69 -7.85 3.41
C ASP A 71 17.35 -7.56 4.88
N ALA A 72 16.95 -8.61 5.60
CA ALA A 72 16.57 -8.49 7.01
C ALA A 72 17.67 -7.91 7.92
N THR A 73 18.94 -7.94 7.50
CA THR A 73 20.05 -7.33 8.28
C THR A 73 20.02 -5.81 8.24
N LEU A 74 19.16 -5.21 7.42
CA LEU A 74 18.95 -3.77 7.33
C LEU A 74 17.75 -3.27 8.16
N TYR A 75 17.15 -4.16 8.96
CA TYR A 75 16.10 -3.86 9.94
C TYR A 75 16.63 -4.12 11.35
N ASP A 76 16.44 -3.18 12.27
CA ASP A 76 16.82 -3.32 13.68
C ASP A 76 15.59 -3.43 14.59
N GLY A 77 14.64 -2.52 14.49
CA GLY A 77 13.40 -2.51 15.28
C GLY A 77 13.58 -2.33 16.79
N THR A 78 14.81 -2.23 17.27
CA THR A 78 15.13 -2.11 18.70
C THR A 78 15.63 -0.72 19.11
N GLY A 79 15.89 0.16 18.14
CA GLY A 79 16.46 1.48 18.35
C GLY A 79 17.94 1.48 18.69
N GLN A 80 18.64 0.35 18.54
CA GLN A 80 20.06 0.24 18.82
C GLN A 80 20.93 0.74 17.64
N ASP A 81 20.50 0.46 16.40
CA ASP A 81 21.16 1.00 15.21
C ASP A 81 20.20 1.91 14.41
N LEU A 82 20.30 3.19 14.68
CA LEU A 82 19.47 4.22 14.03
C LEU A 82 19.78 4.43 12.53
N LYS A 83 20.73 3.74 11.95
CA LYS A 83 21.00 3.76 10.52
C LYS A 83 20.10 2.78 9.75
N LEU A 84 19.50 1.82 10.44
CA LEU A 84 18.65 0.78 9.90
C LEU A 84 17.17 1.14 10.01
N TYR A 85 16.29 0.42 9.30
CA TYR A 85 14.86 0.55 9.46
C TYR A 85 14.43 0.15 10.87
N GLN A 86 13.42 0.85 11.42
CA GLN A 86 12.88 0.64 12.77
C GLN A 86 11.42 0.16 12.76
N GLY A 87 10.76 0.17 11.60
CA GLY A 87 9.44 -0.44 11.43
C GLY A 87 8.24 0.50 11.56
N GLY A 88 8.43 1.77 11.79
CA GLY A 88 7.29 2.71 11.80
C GLY A 88 6.60 2.76 10.43
N ASP A 89 5.26 2.79 10.45
CA ASP A 89 4.42 2.63 9.27
C ASP A 89 3.13 3.47 9.33
N TRP A 90 2.27 3.36 8.31
CA TRP A 90 1.01 4.11 8.24
C TRP A 90 -0.03 3.61 9.24
N ALA A 91 -0.05 2.31 9.53
CA ALA A 91 -0.91 1.74 10.58
C ALA A 91 -0.57 2.34 11.93
N GLY A 92 0.72 2.47 12.22
CA GLY A 92 1.21 3.11 13.44
C GLY A 92 0.84 4.59 13.53
N ILE A 93 0.88 5.34 12.42
CA ILE A 93 0.41 6.73 12.43
C ILE A 93 -1.08 6.79 12.73
N ILE A 94 -1.90 5.89 12.14
CA ILE A 94 -3.34 5.82 12.43
C ILE A 94 -3.59 5.58 13.91
N GLU A 95 -2.90 4.64 14.54
CA GLU A 95 -3.02 4.36 15.98
C GLU A 95 -2.68 5.58 16.85
N LYS A 96 -1.80 6.43 16.38
CA LYS A 96 -1.33 7.62 17.12
C LYS A 96 -2.10 8.91 16.81
N ILE A 97 -3.15 8.87 15.99
CA ILE A 97 -4.00 10.05 15.73
C ILE A 97 -4.54 10.69 17.03
N PRO A 98 -5.03 9.92 18.04
CA PRO A 98 -5.48 10.54 19.29
C PRO A 98 -4.37 11.29 20.03
N TYR A 99 -3.14 10.79 19.99
CA TYR A 99 -1.96 11.46 20.55
C TYR A 99 -1.67 12.77 19.82
N LEU A 100 -1.66 12.76 18.48
CA LEU A 100 -1.44 13.96 17.65
C LEU A 100 -2.51 15.02 17.91
N LYS A 101 -3.78 14.62 17.97
CA LYS A 101 -4.88 15.52 18.34
C LYS A 101 -4.72 16.11 19.73
N GLY A 102 -4.33 15.29 20.70
CA GLY A 102 -4.09 15.74 22.08
C GLY A 102 -3.01 16.82 22.19
N MET A 103 -2.08 16.87 21.24
CA MET A 103 -1.07 17.93 21.12
C MET A 103 -1.56 19.17 20.34
N GLY A 104 -2.77 19.16 19.79
CA GLY A 104 -3.30 20.24 18.97
C GLY A 104 -2.74 20.27 17.55
N VAL A 105 -2.23 19.14 17.02
CA VAL A 105 -1.78 19.02 15.62
C VAL A 105 -2.99 19.12 14.70
N THR A 106 -2.88 19.94 13.66
CA THR A 106 -3.93 20.15 12.65
C THR A 106 -3.47 19.76 11.23
N ALA A 107 -2.19 19.52 11.05
CA ALA A 107 -1.64 19.02 9.79
C ALA A 107 -0.47 18.07 10.04
N VAL A 108 -0.40 16.98 9.30
CA VAL A 108 0.67 15.99 9.38
C VAL A 108 1.49 16.01 8.11
N TRP A 109 2.81 16.13 8.24
CA TRP A 109 3.77 16.00 7.15
C TRP A 109 4.51 14.68 7.33
N ILE A 110 4.23 13.69 6.47
CA ILE A 110 4.86 12.37 6.53
C ILE A 110 6.07 12.27 5.59
N SER A 111 6.91 11.24 5.79
CA SER A 111 7.93 10.82 4.82
C SER A 111 7.30 10.53 3.46
N ALA A 112 8.09 10.67 2.38
CA ALA A 112 7.60 10.39 1.03
C ALA A 112 7.00 8.98 0.93
N PRO A 113 5.75 8.85 0.44
CA PRO A 113 5.01 7.59 0.47
C PRO A 113 5.41 6.62 -0.66
N TYR A 114 6.31 7.03 -1.52
CA TYR A 114 6.68 6.31 -2.75
C TYR A 114 7.66 5.17 -2.49
N GLU A 115 7.68 4.19 -3.41
CA GLU A 115 8.67 3.11 -3.37
C GLU A 115 10.09 3.70 -3.30
N ASN A 116 10.78 3.31 -2.25
CA ASN A 116 12.09 3.84 -1.91
C ASN A 116 13.18 2.80 -2.18
N ARG A 117 14.44 3.23 -2.15
CA ARG A 117 15.58 2.32 -2.20
C ARG A 117 15.55 1.42 -0.97
N ASP A 118 15.54 0.12 -1.19
CA ASP A 118 15.50 -0.94 -0.17
C ASP A 118 16.81 -1.76 -0.08
N THR A 119 17.87 -1.25 -0.71
CA THR A 119 19.24 -1.78 -0.57
C THR A 119 20.06 -0.87 0.33
N GLU A 120 21.07 -1.45 0.93
CA GLU A 120 22.04 -0.68 1.73
C GLU A 120 22.69 0.46 0.94
N ILE A 121 23.12 1.47 1.68
CA ILE A 121 24.02 2.52 1.23
C ILE A 121 25.31 2.35 2.02
N ILE A 122 26.42 2.34 1.32
CA ILE A 122 27.75 2.16 1.91
C ILE A 122 28.55 3.45 1.74
N ASP A 123 28.99 4.01 2.86
CA ASP A 123 29.95 5.09 2.92
C ASP A 123 31.31 4.56 3.37
N TYR A 124 32.35 4.88 2.60
CA TYR A 124 33.72 4.62 2.96
C TYR A 124 34.25 5.77 3.81
N GLN A 125 34.57 5.49 5.06
CA GLN A 125 35.13 6.49 5.96
C GLN A 125 36.62 6.70 5.71
N SER A 126 37.16 7.85 6.13
CA SER A 126 38.57 8.18 5.94
C SER A 126 39.54 7.26 6.70
N ASP A 127 39.08 6.56 7.73
CA ASP A 127 39.83 5.56 8.49
C ASP A 127 39.75 4.15 7.87
N GLY A 128 39.10 3.99 6.71
CA GLY A 128 38.94 2.72 6.01
C GLY A 128 37.75 1.87 6.52
N SER A 129 37.02 2.33 7.54
CA SER A 129 35.82 1.66 8.00
C SER A 129 34.67 1.85 7.01
N LEU A 130 33.69 0.92 7.04
CA LEU A 130 32.47 1.00 6.28
C LEU A 130 31.33 1.46 7.19
N ASN A 131 30.61 2.49 6.74
CA ASN A 131 29.37 2.89 7.35
C ASN A 131 28.21 2.41 6.46
N ARG A 132 27.37 1.51 6.99
CA ARG A 132 26.15 0.98 6.31
C ARG A 132 24.95 1.69 6.85
N TRP A 133 24.03 2.10 5.97
CA TRP A 133 22.78 2.72 6.35
C TRP A 133 21.69 2.47 5.32
N THR A 134 20.46 2.77 5.67
CA THR A 134 19.29 2.54 4.84
C THR A 134 18.62 3.86 4.45
N SER A 135 17.66 3.78 3.53
CA SER A 135 16.87 4.93 3.10
C SER A 135 15.58 5.11 3.91
N PHE A 136 15.58 4.77 5.18
CA PHE A 136 14.41 4.82 6.07
C PHE A 136 13.65 6.14 6.05
N HIS A 137 14.33 7.23 5.71
CA HIS A 137 13.75 8.58 5.65
C HIS A 137 12.85 8.83 4.41
N GLY A 138 12.85 7.92 3.41
CA GLY A 138 11.98 8.03 2.23
C GLY A 138 12.50 8.92 1.09
N TYR A 139 13.68 9.53 1.19
CA TYR A 139 14.18 10.50 0.19
C TYR A 139 14.90 9.89 -1.02
N HIS A 140 15.11 8.59 -1.06
CA HIS A 140 15.72 7.90 -2.21
C HIS A 140 14.67 7.15 -3.02
N VAL A 141 13.70 7.91 -3.56
CA VAL A 141 12.59 7.37 -4.34
C VAL A 141 13.11 6.66 -5.60
N ARG A 142 12.66 5.43 -5.81
CA ARG A 142 12.93 4.62 -7.01
C ARG A 142 11.78 4.60 -7.99
N ASN A 143 10.55 4.65 -7.47
CA ASN A 143 9.36 4.54 -8.29
C ASN A 143 8.23 5.38 -7.69
N TYR A 144 7.82 6.42 -8.41
CA TYR A 144 6.74 7.32 -8.00
C TYR A 144 5.33 6.73 -8.21
N PHE A 145 5.22 5.55 -8.83
CA PHE A 145 3.94 4.88 -9.11
C PHE A 145 3.64 3.73 -8.16
N ALA A 146 4.48 3.49 -7.18
CA ALA A 146 4.30 2.46 -6.16
C ALA A 146 4.56 3.04 -4.76
N THR A 147 3.99 2.42 -3.74
CA THR A 147 4.17 2.80 -2.35
C THR A 147 5.42 2.16 -1.74
N ASN A 148 5.96 2.79 -0.69
CA ASN A 148 7.01 2.21 0.11
C ASN A 148 6.47 1.02 0.89
N LYS A 149 7.01 -0.17 0.60
CA LYS A 149 6.56 -1.44 1.19
C LYS A 149 6.74 -1.54 2.71
N HIS A 150 7.72 -0.79 3.25
CA HIS A 150 7.94 -0.70 4.70
C HIS A 150 6.89 0.16 5.40
N PHE A 151 6.17 0.99 4.66
CA PHE A 151 5.13 1.86 5.23
C PHE A 151 3.72 1.32 5.01
N GLY A 152 3.56 0.44 4.00
CA GLY A 152 2.28 -0.18 3.69
C GLY A 152 1.91 -0.14 2.21
N THR A 153 0.68 -0.58 1.94
CA THR A 153 0.06 -0.61 0.61
C THR A 153 -0.60 0.72 0.25
N LEU A 154 -1.00 0.89 -1.01
CA LEU A 154 -1.77 2.05 -1.43
C LEU A 154 -3.13 2.17 -0.69
N ASN A 155 -3.74 1.03 -0.32
CA ASN A 155 -5.00 1.05 0.42
C ASN A 155 -4.78 1.57 1.85
N GLU A 156 -3.74 1.11 2.54
CA GLU A 156 -3.38 1.60 3.87
C GLU A 156 -2.99 3.08 3.85
N PHE A 157 -2.34 3.54 2.78
CA PHE A 157 -2.10 4.98 2.61
C PHE A 157 -3.40 5.79 2.48
N LYS A 158 -4.41 5.27 1.75
CA LYS A 158 -5.73 5.89 1.67
C LYS A 158 -6.45 5.87 3.01
N GLU A 159 -6.35 4.77 3.75
CA GLU A 159 -6.90 4.64 5.11
C GLU A 159 -6.28 5.67 6.06
N LEU A 160 -4.95 5.86 6.01
CA LEU A 160 -4.28 6.92 6.77
C LEU A 160 -4.83 8.30 6.42
N ARG A 161 -4.93 8.63 5.11
CA ARG A 161 -5.50 9.91 4.66
C ARG A 161 -6.90 10.11 5.22
N ASP A 162 -7.75 9.10 5.07
CA ASP A 162 -9.16 9.20 5.45
C ASP A 162 -9.30 9.29 6.98
N ALA A 163 -8.48 8.56 7.73
CA ALA A 163 -8.43 8.64 9.18
C ALA A 163 -7.97 10.03 9.68
N LEU A 164 -6.94 10.60 9.06
CA LEU A 164 -6.49 11.97 9.37
C LEU A 164 -7.60 13.00 9.08
N HIS A 165 -8.21 12.93 7.89
CA HIS A 165 -9.28 13.84 7.48
C HIS A 165 -10.52 13.72 8.38
N ALA A 166 -10.91 12.51 8.78
CA ALA A 166 -12.03 12.29 9.69
C ALA A 166 -11.79 12.86 11.09
N ASN A 167 -10.54 13.13 11.44
CA ASN A 167 -10.15 13.66 12.73
C ASN A 167 -9.84 15.17 12.72
N GLY A 168 -9.98 15.84 11.58
CA GLY A 168 -9.75 17.28 11.42
C GLY A 168 -8.29 17.63 11.35
#